data_2de1d4590b7e76531a30bd81e352430d
#
_entry.id   2de1d4590b7e76531a30bd81e352430d
#
_cell.length_a   1.000
_cell.length_b   1.000
_cell.length_c   1.000
_cell.angle_alpha   90.00
_cell.angle_beta   90.00
_cell.angle_gamma   90.00
#
_symmetry.space_group_name_H-M   'P 1'
#
loop_
_entity.id
_entity.type
_entity.pdbx_description
1 polymer ?
#
loop_
_entity_poly.entity_id
_entity_poly.type
_entity_poly.pdbx_seq_one_letter_code
_entity_poly.pdbx_strand_id
1 'polypeptide(L)'
;QLNGNGRSNEALIDSLAGSGVVSTGELTVNGVRGDGFAELIGEADAIGYGMPEEQMREVAASALLSGETVLPPKDYPISVAKGEIRMTNATAKSGDLSVDLDATMDVVTGALTGNVLLSIDPGEEVVAGPQPEIALSFKPDGDGGVAVDRDFGPVTGYLTQRLLEKEQERVEALQARLLEKQRLRREVLLLQYYKRLDEAPPPAPEPDPLNADSEDAALLQPLPAGETVPRADPAVMRREAAEEVARRFSTGTLGRDAAARGANAKIIELNAQN
;
A
#
# COMPACT_ATOMS: atom_id res chain seq x y z
N GLN A 1 -8.61 -28.17 39.77
CA GLN A 1 -8.29 -28.44 41.18
C GLN A 1 -7.58 -27.24 41.79
N LEU A 2 -8.00 -26.81 42.96
CA LEU A 2 -7.42 -25.69 43.71
C LEU A 2 -6.86 -26.24 45.04
N ASN A 3 -5.66 -25.83 45.36
CA ASN A 3 -5.00 -26.13 46.64
C ASN A 3 -4.60 -24.81 47.31
N GLY A 4 -4.79 -24.70 48.61
CA GLY A 4 -4.38 -23.52 49.38
C GLY A 4 -4.19 -23.88 50.84
N ASN A 5 -3.33 -23.14 51.53
CA ASN A 5 -3.07 -23.32 52.97
C ASN A 5 -2.75 -21.94 53.58
N GLY A 6 -3.60 -21.47 54.49
CA GLY A 6 -3.43 -20.15 55.10
C GLY A 6 -4.10 -20.09 56.48
N ARG A 7 -3.55 -19.30 57.40
CA ARG A 7 -4.14 -19.06 58.72
C ARG A 7 -5.04 -17.83 58.78
N SER A 8 -5.07 -17.02 57.71
CA SER A 8 -5.97 -15.92 57.47
C SER A 8 -6.59 -16.05 56.07
N ASN A 9 -7.67 -15.32 55.78
CA ASN A 9 -8.31 -15.31 54.45
C ASN A 9 -7.31 -14.80 53.39
N GLU A 10 -6.53 -13.79 53.69
CA GLU A 10 -5.51 -13.23 52.80
C GLU A 10 -4.41 -14.23 52.52
N ALA A 11 -3.84 -14.86 53.58
CA ALA A 11 -2.82 -15.90 53.42
C ALA A 11 -3.35 -17.15 52.70
N LEU A 12 -4.66 -17.46 52.82
CA LEU A 12 -5.28 -18.54 52.06
C LEU A 12 -5.38 -18.19 50.59
N ILE A 13 -5.82 -16.97 50.27
CA ILE A 13 -5.93 -16.48 48.89
C ILE A 13 -4.54 -16.46 48.23
N ASP A 14 -3.54 -15.89 48.89
CA ASP A 14 -2.17 -15.83 48.41
C ASP A 14 -1.54 -17.19 48.16
N SER A 15 -1.98 -18.21 48.92
CA SER A 15 -1.51 -19.60 48.80
C SER A 15 -2.26 -20.42 47.77
N LEU A 16 -3.40 -19.88 47.23
CA LEU A 16 -4.17 -20.59 46.21
C LEU A 16 -3.34 -20.83 44.96
N ALA A 17 -3.28 -22.09 44.56
CA ALA A 17 -2.66 -22.53 43.33
C ALA A 17 -3.46 -23.67 42.70
N GLY A 18 -3.59 -23.64 41.39
CA GLY A 18 -4.30 -24.69 40.70
C GLY A 18 -4.71 -24.30 39.26
N SER A 19 -5.56 -25.12 38.71
CA SER A 19 -6.13 -24.89 37.38
C SER A 19 -7.59 -25.28 37.35
N GLY A 20 -8.31 -24.68 36.42
CA GLY A 20 -9.71 -24.93 36.15
C GLY A 20 -10.04 -24.69 34.68
N VAL A 21 -11.32 -24.81 34.38
CA VAL A 21 -11.87 -24.51 33.06
C VAL A 21 -13.11 -23.64 33.29
N VAL A 22 -13.19 -22.58 32.52
CA VAL A 22 -14.39 -21.73 32.38
C VAL A 22 -15.10 -22.15 31.13
N SER A 23 -16.30 -22.70 31.24
CA SER A 23 -17.14 -23.07 30.12
C SER A 23 -18.13 -21.92 29.86
N THR A 24 -18.10 -21.37 28.66
CA THR A 24 -19.07 -20.37 28.22
C THR A 24 -20.14 -21.02 27.38
N GLY A 25 -21.37 -20.53 27.48
CA GLY A 25 -22.41 -20.72 26.46
C GLY A 25 -22.12 -19.84 25.25
N GLU A 26 -23.13 -19.62 24.44
CA GLU A 26 -23.11 -18.59 23.41
C GLU A 26 -22.89 -17.21 24.06
N LEU A 27 -21.89 -16.48 23.61
CA LEU A 27 -21.50 -15.20 24.19
C LEU A 27 -21.69 -14.08 23.16
N THR A 28 -22.58 -13.15 23.45
CA THR A 28 -22.74 -11.94 22.64
C THR A 28 -21.76 -10.87 23.12
N VAL A 29 -20.88 -10.43 22.21
CA VAL A 29 -19.92 -9.35 22.45
C VAL A 29 -20.43 -8.10 21.76
N ASN A 30 -20.73 -7.06 22.55
CA ASN A 30 -21.15 -5.76 22.04
C ASN A 30 -19.93 -4.89 21.74
N GLY A 31 -20.04 -4.05 20.71
CA GLY A 31 -18.98 -3.14 20.31
C GLY A 31 -17.90 -3.81 19.43
N VAL A 32 -18.20 -4.97 18.84
CA VAL A 32 -17.36 -5.63 17.84
C VAL A 32 -18.25 -6.21 16.76
N ARG A 33 -17.94 -5.95 15.51
CA ARG A 33 -18.70 -6.41 14.35
C ARG A 33 -17.85 -7.30 13.46
N GLY A 34 -18.14 -8.59 13.45
CA GLY A 34 -17.37 -9.59 12.72
C GLY A 34 -17.52 -9.51 11.19
N ASP A 35 -18.65 -8.99 10.70
CA ASP A 35 -18.97 -8.81 9.27
C ASP A 35 -18.66 -7.39 8.74
N GLY A 36 -18.06 -6.51 9.56
CA GLY A 36 -17.77 -5.12 9.21
C GLY A 36 -16.64 -4.91 8.22
N PHE A 37 -15.86 -5.96 7.91
CA PHE A 37 -14.67 -5.83 7.08
C PHE A 37 -14.97 -5.39 5.64
N ALA A 38 -16.01 -5.93 5.03
CA ALA A 38 -16.40 -5.53 3.66
C ALA A 38 -16.80 -4.04 3.59
N GLU A 39 -17.46 -3.53 4.64
CA GLU A 39 -17.79 -2.10 4.75
C GLU A 39 -16.55 -1.24 4.92
N LEU A 40 -15.62 -1.65 5.79
CA LEU A 40 -14.31 -1.01 5.97
C LEU A 40 -13.57 -0.86 4.63
N ILE A 41 -13.50 -1.95 3.86
CA ILE A 41 -12.82 -1.96 2.56
C ILE A 41 -13.56 -1.04 1.57
N GLY A 42 -14.90 -1.10 1.52
CA GLY A 42 -15.70 -0.24 0.64
C GLY A 42 -15.52 1.25 0.92
N GLU A 43 -15.50 1.66 2.19
CA GLU A 43 -15.26 3.05 2.58
C GLU A 43 -13.82 3.49 2.28
N ALA A 44 -12.83 2.65 2.58
CA ALA A 44 -11.44 2.92 2.27
C ALA A 44 -11.21 3.11 0.75
N ASP A 45 -11.84 2.27 -0.08
CA ASP A 45 -11.75 2.37 -1.54
C ASP A 45 -12.47 3.61 -2.09
N ALA A 46 -13.57 4.03 -1.48
CA ALA A 46 -14.29 5.23 -1.89
C ALA A 46 -13.47 6.51 -1.65
N ILE A 47 -12.65 6.55 -0.60
CA ILE A 47 -11.77 7.68 -0.30
C ILE A 47 -10.48 7.57 -1.12
N GLY A 48 -9.91 6.39 -1.22
CA GLY A 48 -8.74 6.08 -2.07
C GLY A 48 -7.39 6.44 -1.45
N TYR A 49 -6.35 6.39 -2.29
CA TYR A 49 -4.96 6.65 -1.88
C TYR A 49 -4.78 8.07 -1.34
N GLY A 50 -4.07 8.17 -0.23
CA GLY A 50 -3.81 9.47 0.45
C GLY A 50 -4.78 9.77 1.60
N MET A 51 -5.63 8.80 1.99
CA MET A 51 -6.46 8.91 3.20
C MET A 51 -5.57 9.20 4.43
N PRO A 52 -5.88 10.24 5.23
CA PRO A 52 -5.17 10.50 6.47
C PRO A 52 -5.35 9.36 7.49
N GLU A 53 -4.32 9.09 8.30
CA GLU A 53 -4.36 8.02 9.32
C GLU A 53 -5.53 8.18 10.29
N GLU A 54 -5.84 9.41 10.72
CA GLU A 54 -6.97 9.69 11.60
C GLU A 54 -8.31 9.26 10.98
N GLN A 55 -8.49 9.55 9.69
CA GLN A 55 -9.68 9.13 8.96
C GLN A 55 -9.73 7.61 8.79
N MET A 56 -8.58 6.95 8.56
CA MET A 56 -8.51 5.48 8.53
C MET A 56 -8.94 4.87 9.87
N ARG A 57 -8.54 5.50 10.98
CA ARG A 57 -8.90 5.09 12.33
C ARG A 57 -10.40 5.25 12.58
N GLU A 58 -10.99 6.37 12.17
CA GLU A 58 -12.43 6.61 12.29
C GLU A 58 -13.25 5.60 11.48
N VAL A 59 -12.85 5.35 10.23
CA VAL A 59 -13.50 4.37 9.36
C VAL A 59 -13.39 2.96 9.95
N ALA A 60 -12.21 2.57 10.42
CA ALA A 60 -12.00 1.28 11.08
C ALA A 60 -12.83 1.15 12.36
N ALA A 61 -12.90 2.20 13.17
CA ALA A 61 -13.70 2.20 14.39
C ALA A 61 -15.20 2.09 14.09
N SER A 62 -15.71 2.82 13.11
CA SER A 62 -17.13 2.78 12.74
C SER A 62 -17.53 1.43 12.15
N ALA A 63 -16.69 0.85 11.30
CA ALA A 63 -16.98 -0.42 10.64
C ALA A 63 -16.83 -1.63 11.56
N LEU A 64 -15.81 -1.65 12.42
CA LEU A 64 -15.42 -2.84 13.18
C LEU A 64 -15.79 -2.81 14.66
N LEU A 65 -15.86 -1.61 15.27
CA LEU A 65 -16.18 -1.46 16.69
C LEU A 65 -17.61 -0.99 16.93
N SER A 66 -18.51 -1.19 15.99
CA SER A 66 -19.96 -0.95 16.11
C SER A 66 -20.72 -2.25 15.95
N GLY A 67 -21.82 -2.42 16.69
CA GLY A 67 -22.68 -3.61 16.56
C GLY A 67 -22.38 -4.70 17.58
N GLU A 68 -22.70 -5.94 17.23
CA GLU A 68 -22.55 -7.11 18.12
C GLU A 68 -22.03 -8.32 17.33
N THR A 69 -21.29 -9.18 18.01
CA THR A 69 -20.82 -10.45 17.46
C THR A 69 -21.12 -11.58 18.42
N VAL A 70 -21.61 -12.67 17.90
CA VAL A 70 -21.92 -13.86 18.68
C VAL A 70 -20.76 -14.84 18.57
N LEU A 71 -20.16 -15.17 19.72
CA LEU A 71 -19.11 -16.18 19.83
C LEU A 71 -19.71 -17.54 20.25
N PRO A 72 -19.26 -18.64 19.64
CA PRO A 72 -19.77 -19.96 19.96
C PRO A 72 -19.36 -20.40 21.37
N PRO A 73 -20.11 -21.36 21.97
CA PRO A 73 -19.75 -21.98 23.23
C PRO A 73 -18.35 -22.58 23.19
N LYS A 74 -17.55 -22.30 24.23
CA LYS A 74 -16.19 -22.80 24.32
C LYS A 74 -15.70 -22.95 25.76
N ASP A 75 -14.79 -23.88 25.98
CA ASP A 75 -14.09 -24.10 27.23
C ASP A 75 -12.73 -23.39 27.20
N TYR A 76 -12.48 -22.57 28.23
CA TYR A 76 -11.24 -21.83 28.41
C TYR A 76 -10.49 -22.29 29.62
N PRO A 77 -9.24 -22.78 29.50
CA PRO A 77 -8.43 -23.13 30.63
C PRO A 77 -8.02 -21.89 31.43
N ILE A 78 -8.09 -21.97 32.73
CA ILE A 78 -7.61 -20.94 33.64
C ILE A 78 -6.58 -21.51 34.60
N SER A 79 -5.67 -20.67 35.05
CA SER A 79 -4.74 -20.96 36.13
C SER A 79 -4.95 -20.00 37.30
N VAL A 80 -4.74 -20.50 38.50
CA VAL A 80 -4.83 -19.68 39.71
C VAL A 80 -3.49 -19.79 40.43
N ALA A 81 -2.87 -18.68 40.76
CA ALA A 81 -1.63 -18.62 41.51
C ALA A 81 -1.48 -17.28 42.22
N LYS A 82 -1.09 -17.29 43.48
CA LYS A 82 -0.79 -16.10 44.28
C LYS A 82 -1.92 -15.07 44.30
N GLY A 83 -3.14 -15.53 44.44
CA GLY A 83 -4.31 -14.63 44.43
C GLY A 83 -4.70 -14.08 43.08
N GLU A 84 -4.10 -14.51 41.98
CA GLU A 84 -4.45 -14.12 40.61
C GLU A 84 -5.07 -15.29 39.86
N ILE A 85 -6.12 -14.99 39.11
CA ILE A 85 -6.72 -15.86 38.09
C ILE A 85 -6.22 -15.40 36.74
N ARG A 86 -5.62 -16.31 35.98
CA ARG A 86 -5.09 -16.02 34.64
C ARG A 86 -5.76 -16.90 33.60
N MET A 87 -6.19 -16.26 32.53
CA MET A 87 -6.64 -16.88 31.29
C MET A 87 -5.67 -16.43 30.19
N THR A 88 -5.04 -17.39 29.52
CA THR A 88 -4.06 -17.11 28.46
C THR A 88 -4.45 -17.84 27.18
N ASN A 89 -4.22 -17.21 26.04
CA ASN A 89 -4.52 -17.75 24.70
C ASN A 89 -5.98 -18.21 24.56
N ALA A 90 -6.91 -17.46 25.13
CA ALA A 90 -8.33 -17.73 25.01
C ALA A 90 -8.82 -17.24 23.62
N THR A 91 -8.82 -18.15 22.66
CA THR A 91 -9.19 -17.84 21.27
C THR A 91 -10.64 -18.23 20.99
N ALA A 92 -11.40 -17.36 20.34
CA ALA A 92 -12.73 -17.64 19.80
C ALA A 92 -12.83 -17.14 18.34
N LYS A 93 -13.67 -17.78 17.52
CA LYS A 93 -13.91 -17.39 16.15
C LYS A 93 -15.40 -17.24 15.85
N SER A 94 -15.75 -16.21 15.09
CA SER A 94 -17.08 -16.00 14.57
C SER A 94 -16.98 -15.47 13.15
N GLY A 95 -17.28 -16.31 12.17
CA GLY A 95 -17.04 -15.99 10.75
C GLY A 95 -15.54 -15.72 10.50
N ASP A 96 -15.24 -14.59 9.90
CA ASP A 96 -13.89 -14.17 9.57
C ASP A 96 -13.15 -13.48 10.75
N LEU A 97 -13.89 -13.18 11.83
CA LEU A 97 -13.32 -12.59 13.04
C LEU A 97 -12.72 -13.66 13.97
N SER A 98 -11.47 -13.48 14.36
CA SER A 98 -10.80 -14.17 15.45
C SER A 98 -10.60 -13.22 16.62
N VAL A 99 -10.90 -13.69 17.81
CA VAL A 99 -10.73 -12.94 19.07
C VAL A 99 -9.78 -13.73 19.94
N ASP A 100 -8.63 -13.16 20.26
CA ASP A 100 -7.65 -13.74 21.19
C ASP A 100 -7.60 -12.90 22.46
N LEU A 101 -7.82 -13.52 23.60
CA LEU A 101 -7.91 -12.87 24.91
C LEU A 101 -6.85 -13.43 25.86
N ASP A 102 -6.08 -12.52 26.44
CA ASP A 102 -5.25 -12.75 27.63
C ASP A 102 -5.75 -11.86 28.76
N ALA A 103 -6.10 -12.47 29.89
CA ALA A 103 -6.67 -11.75 31.03
C ALA A 103 -6.08 -12.23 32.35
N THR A 104 -5.89 -11.30 33.27
CA THR A 104 -5.51 -11.56 34.67
C THR A 104 -6.44 -10.80 35.59
N MET A 105 -6.99 -11.49 36.58
CA MET A 105 -7.85 -10.91 37.58
C MET A 105 -7.25 -11.15 38.97
N ASP A 106 -7.07 -10.10 39.75
CA ASP A 106 -6.73 -10.17 41.15
C ASP A 106 -7.98 -10.53 41.97
N VAL A 107 -7.91 -11.61 42.73
CA VAL A 107 -9.05 -12.17 43.48
C VAL A 107 -9.47 -11.28 44.64
N VAL A 108 -8.54 -10.52 45.22
CA VAL A 108 -8.79 -9.67 46.40
C VAL A 108 -9.43 -8.34 46.00
N THR A 109 -8.87 -7.71 45.00
CA THR A 109 -9.31 -6.37 44.57
C THR A 109 -10.37 -6.44 43.47
N GLY A 110 -10.48 -7.57 42.76
CA GLY A 110 -11.30 -7.69 41.55
C GLY A 110 -10.70 -6.95 40.34
N ALA A 111 -9.48 -6.45 40.47
CA ALA A 111 -8.82 -5.72 39.40
C ALA A 111 -8.58 -6.63 38.19
N LEU A 112 -9.10 -6.19 37.03
CA LEU A 112 -8.99 -6.92 35.77
C LEU A 112 -8.03 -6.20 34.83
N THR A 113 -7.03 -6.93 34.32
CA THR A 113 -6.08 -6.46 33.33
C THR A 113 -5.96 -7.46 32.20
N GLY A 114 -5.66 -7.01 30.99
CA GLY A 114 -5.45 -7.94 29.88
C GLY A 114 -5.41 -7.25 28.53
N ASN A 115 -5.32 -8.10 27.52
CA ASN A 115 -5.28 -7.70 26.13
C ASN A 115 -6.27 -8.54 25.32
N VAL A 116 -6.89 -7.92 24.33
CA VAL A 116 -7.69 -8.59 23.32
C VAL A 116 -7.10 -8.24 21.97
N LEU A 117 -6.82 -9.22 21.14
CA LEU A 117 -6.48 -9.03 19.74
C LEU A 117 -7.68 -9.47 18.89
N LEU A 118 -8.20 -8.54 18.13
CA LEU A 118 -9.22 -8.77 17.12
C LEU A 118 -8.53 -8.88 15.78
N SER A 119 -8.53 -10.06 15.18
CA SER A 119 -7.91 -10.31 13.88
C SER A 119 -9.00 -10.69 12.87
N ILE A 120 -8.96 -10.12 11.69
CA ILE A 120 -9.94 -10.38 10.64
C ILE A 120 -9.24 -11.08 9.48
N ASP A 121 -9.83 -12.16 9.00
CA ASP A 121 -9.35 -12.83 7.79
C ASP A 121 -9.68 -11.96 6.57
N PRO A 122 -8.69 -11.42 5.85
CA PRO A 122 -8.92 -10.55 4.71
C PRO A 122 -9.41 -11.30 3.46
N GLY A 123 -9.44 -12.63 3.45
CA GLY A 123 -9.87 -13.42 2.32
C GLY A 123 -9.08 -13.11 1.04
N GLU A 124 -9.75 -12.62 0.01
CA GLU A 124 -9.11 -12.23 -1.27
C GLU A 124 -8.34 -10.90 -1.20
N GLU A 125 -8.57 -10.09 -0.16
CA GLU A 125 -7.95 -8.78 0.03
C GLU A 125 -6.61 -8.84 0.78
N VAL A 126 -5.89 -9.97 0.68
CA VAL A 126 -4.57 -10.16 1.29
C VAL A 126 -3.56 -9.19 0.68
N VAL A 127 -2.83 -8.49 1.54
CA VAL A 127 -1.71 -7.63 1.16
C VAL A 127 -0.40 -8.14 1.75
N ALA A 128 0.72 -7.74 1.18
CA ALA A 128 2.03 -8.10 1.72
C ALA A 128 2.33 -7.25 2.97
N GLY A 129 2.33 -7.88 4.15
CA GLY A 129 2.74 -7.22 5.39
C GLY A 129 1.70 -7.29 6.52
N PRO A 130 1.22 -6.14 7.05
CA PRO A 130 0.34 -6.12 8.21
C PRO A 130 -1.01 -6.79 7.93
N GLN A 131 -1.55 -7.43 8.95
CA GLN A 131 -2.91 -7.98 8.92
C GLN A 131 -3.92 -6.97 9.47
N PRO A 132 -5.21 -7.08 9.13
CA PRO A 132 -6.25 -6.21 9.64
C PRO A 132 -6.59 -6.61 11.09
N GLU A 133 -5.83 -6.06 12.03
CA GLU A 133 -5.92 -6.36 13.46
C GLU A 133 -6.19 -5.08 14.26
N ILE A 134 -6.92 -5.22 15.35
CA ILE A 134 -7.11 -4.17 16.36
C ILE A 134 -6.71 -4.76 17.71
N ALA A 135 -5.75 -4.13 18.37
CA ALA A 135 -5.37 -4.51 19.72
C ALA A 135 -6.10 -3.64 20.75
N LEU A 136 -6.72 -4.30 21.73
CA LEU A 136 -7.38 -3.65 22.85
C LEU A 136 -6.62 -4.03 24.11
N SER A 137 -6.27 -3.06 24.94
CA SER A 137 -5.74 -3.33 26.29
C SER A 137 -6.72 -2.77 27.32
N PHE A 138 -6.91 -3.49 28.39
CA PHE A 138 -7.78 -3.08 29.47
C PHE A 138 -7.09 -3.16 30.82
N LYS A 139 -7.38 -2.17 31.66
CA LYS A 139 -6.80 -2.03 32.99
C LYS A 139 -7.80 -1.36 33.94
N PRO A 140 -7.67 -1.53 35.27
CA PRO A 140 -8.50 -0.82 36.22
C PRO A 140 -8.39 0.70 36.04
N ASP A 141 -9.52 1.41 36.11
CA ASP A 141 -9.57 2.88 36.00
C ASP A 141 -9.38 3.63 37.33
N GLY A 142 -9.30 2.90 38.45
CA GLY A 142 -9.18 3.45 39.79
C GLY A 142 -10.54 3.73 40.48
N ASP A 143 -11.62 3.81 39.74
CA ASP A 143 -13.00 4.02 40.26
C ASP A 143 -13.81 2.73 40.35
N GLY A 144 -13.16 1.59 40.16
CA GLY A 144 -13.78 0.24 40.15
C GLY A 144 -14.33 -0.18 38.79
N GLY A 145 -14.05 0.61 37.75
CA GLY A 145 -14.33 0.29 36.36
C GLY A 145 -13.09 -0.25 35.62
N VAL A 146 -13.20 -0.33 34.31
CA VAL A 146 -12.14 -0.77 33.41
C VAL A 146 -11.94 0.28 32.31
N ALA A 147 -10.73 0.83 32.23
CA ALA A 147 -10.31 1.67 31.13
C ALA A 147 -9.84 0.78 29.97
N VAL A 148 -10.32 1.07 28.76
CA VAL A 148 -9.96 0.34 27.54
C VAL A 148 -9.18 1.29 26.62
N ASP A 149 -7.98 0.90 26.28
CA ASP A 149 -7.16 1.53 25.26
C ASP A 149 -7.24 0.73 23.95
N ARG A 150 -7.25 1.42 22.80
CA ARG A 150 -7.45 0.84 21.48
C ARG A 150 -6.32 1.22 20.56
N ASP A 151 -5.61 0.23 20.05
CA ASP A 151 -4.56 0.41 19.04
C ASP A 151 -5.08 -0.03 17.67
N PHE A 152 -5.20 0.95 16.78
CA PHE A 152 -5.59 0.78 15.38
C PHE A 152 -4.37 0.72 14.44
N GLY A 153 -3.14 0.79 14.96
CA GLY A 153 -1.91 0.78 14.17
C GLY A 153 -1.86 -0.35 13.13
N PRO A 154 -2.13 -1.62 13.50
CA PRO A 154 -2.10 -2.73 12.54
C PRO A 154 -3.13 -2.59 11.42
N VAL A 155 -4.39 -2.25 11.72
CA VAL A 155 -5.44 -2.11 10.70
C VAL A 155 -5.22 -0.88 9.81
N THR A 156 -4.74 0.25 10.36
CA THR A 156 -4.38 1.42 9.54
C THR A 156 -3.18 1.15 8.66
N GLY A 157 -2.20 0.39 9.15
CA GLY A 157 -1.06 -0.10 8.37
C GLY A 157 -1.50 -1.01 7.22
N TYR A 158 -2.41 -1.94 7.49
CA TYR A 158 -3.02 -2.79 6.47
C TYR A 158 -3.74 -1.97 5.38
N LEU A 159 -4.60 -1.00 5.77
CA LEU A 159 -5.31 -0.14 4.82
C LEU A 159 -4.35 0.69 3.98
N THR A 160 -3.31 1.25 4.60
CA THR A 160 -2.28 2.03 3.90
C THR A 160 -1.58 1.18 2.83
N GLN A 161 -1.16 -0.02 3.19
CA GLN A 161 -0.48 -0.94 2.27
C GLN A 161 -1.41 -1.34 1.12
N ARG A 162 -2.65 -1.69 1.43
CA ARG A 162 -3.65 -2.07 0.43
C ARG A 162 -3.94 -0.94 -0.56
N LEU A 163 -4.15 0.28 -0.08
CA LEU A 163 -4.40 1.45 -0.93
C LEU A 163 -3.18 1.77 -1.80
N LEU A 164 -1.96 1.58 -1.28
CA LEU A 164 -0.72 1.73 -2.04
C LEU A 164 -0.62 0.70 -3.18
N GLU A 165 -0.89 -0.56 -2.90
CA GLU A 165 -0.86 -1.64 -3.91
C GLU A 165 -1.90 -1.38 -5.01
N LYS A 166 -3.12 -1.01 -4.67
CA LYS A 166 -4.15 -0.62 -5.65
C LYS A 166 -3.75 0.58 -6.52
N GLU A 167 -3.14 1.60 -5.91
CA GLU A 167 -2.65 2.76 -6.67
C GLU A 167 -1.50 2.37 -7.61
N GLN A 168 -0.61 1.49 -7.16
CA GLN A 168 0.46 0.95 -8.00
C GLN A 168 -0.09 0.18 -9.20
N GLU A 169 -1.04 -0.72 -9.00
CA GLU A 169 -1.73 -1.44 -10.07
C GLU A 169 -2.41 -0.48 -11.05
N ARG A 170 -3.06 0.57 -10.55
CA ARG A 170 -3.68 1.61 -11.38
C ARG A 170 -2.66 2.33 -12.24
N VAL A 171 -1.52 2.71 -11.66
CA VAL A 171 -0.43 3.37 -12.38
C VAL A 171 0.18 2.46 -13.44
N GLU A 172 0.43 1.20 -13.11
CA GLU A 172 0.95 0.20 -14.05
C GLU A 172 -0.02 -0.02 -15.23
N ALA A 173 -1.31 -0.14 -14.96
CA ALA A 173 -2.33 -0.27 -16.00
C ALA A 173 -2.38 0.96 -16.93
N LEU A 174 -2.23 2.17 -16.38
CA LEU A 174 -2.16 3.40 -17.17
C LEU A 174 -0.89 3.46 -18.02
N GLN A 175 0.26 3.06 -17.46
CA GLN A 175 1.52 2.98 -18.21
C GLN A 175 1.44 1.98 -19.37
N ALA A 176 0.88 0.79 -19.11
CA ALA A 176 0.66 -0.22 -20.15
C ALA A 176 -0.21 0.32 -21.29
N ARG A 177 -1.31 1.03 -20.97
CA ARG A 177 -2.18 1.67 -21.98
C ARG A 177 -1.45 2.76 -22.77
N LEU A 178 -0.59 3.54 -22.13
CA LEU A 178 0.21 4.57 -22.82
C LEU A 178 1.23 3.95 -23.78
N LEU A 179 1.92 2.89 -23.35
CA LEU A 179 2.86 2.17 -24.19
C LEU A 179 2.17 1.52 -25.39
N GLU A 180 1.02 0.90 -25.20
CA GLU A 180 0.23 0.33 -26.29
C GLU A 180 -0.24 1.42 -27.28
N LYS A 181 -0.72 2.56 -26.78
CA LYS A 181 -1.09 3.70 -27.63
C LYS A 181 0.10 4.24 -28.43
N GLN A 182 1.29 4.27 -27.85
CA GLN A 182 2.51 4.67 -28.56
C GLN A 182 2.91 3.66 -29.63
N ARG A 183 2.77 2.35 -29.33
CA ARG A 183 3.00 1.28 -30.29
C ARG A 183 2.08 1.40 -31.49
N LEU A 184 0.76 1.52 -31.25
CA LEU A 184 -0.23 1.68 -32.32
C LEU A 184 0.03 2.91 -33.18
N ARG A 185 0.42 4.04 -32.58
CA ARG A 185 0.81 5.24 -33.36
C ARG A 185 2.00 4.98 -34.27
N ARG A 186 3.02 4.27 -33.81
CA ARG A 186 4.20 3.90 -34.63
C ARG A 186 3.80 2.99 -35.78
N GLU A 187 2.94 2.00 -35.52
CA GLU A 187 2.43 1.09 -36.55
C GLU A 187 1.62 1.83 -37.63
N VAL A 188 0.74 2.75 -37.23
CA VAL A 188 -0.02 3.60 -38.16
C VAL A 188 0.89 4.46 -39.01
N LEU A 189 1.91 5.11 -38.41
CA LEU A 189 2.87 5.92 -39.15
C LEU A 189 3.68 5.06 -40.14
N LEU A 190 4.08 3.86 -39.75
CA LEU A 190 4.77 2.92 -40.62
C LEU A 190 3.92 2.51 -41.81
N LEU A 191 2.66 2.16 -41.56
CA LEU A 191 1.71 1.81 -42.64
C LEU A 191 1.46 3.01 -43.59
N GLN A 192 1.33 4.21 -43.08
CA GLN A 192 1.20 5.42 -43.90
C GLN A 192 2.47 5.71 -44.70
N TYR A 193 3.63 5.41 -44.17
CA TYR A 193 4.91 5.53 -44.88
C TYR A 193 4.99 4.54 -46.05
N TYR A 194 4.68 3.25 -45.80
CA TYR A 194 4.67 2.23 -46.88
C TYR A 194 3.63 2.57 -47.96
N LYS A 195 2.43 2.96 -47.54
CA LYS A 195 1.40 3.37 -48.51
C LYS A 195 1.88 4.53 -49.41
N ARG A 196 2.60 5.51 -48.85
CA ARG A 196 3.18 6.60 -49.64
C ARG A 196 4.29 6.14 -50.59
N LEU A 197 5.06 5.13 -50.19
CA LEU A 197 6.07 4.53 -51.06
C LEU A 197 5.44 3.79 -52.25
N ASP A 198 4.34 3.08 -52.01
CA ASP A 198 3.60 2.35 -53.06
C ASP A 198 2.86 3.32 -54.03
N GLU A 199 2.42 4.46 -53.53
CA GLU A 199 1.75 5.52 -54.32
C GLU A 199 2.75 6.49 -55.00
N ALA A 200 4.04 6.42 -54.61
CA ALA A 200 5.05 7.26 -55.24
C ALA A 200 5.24 6.90 -56.74
N PRO A 201 5.25 7.84 -57.65
CA PRO A 201 5.57 7.55 -59.05
C PRO A 201 6.94 6.91 -59.16
N PRO A 202 7.13 5.96 -60.09
CA PRO A 202 8.43 5.34 -60.27
C PRO A 202 9.52 6.41 -60.45
N PRO A 203 10.72 6.20 -59.88
CA PRO A 203 11.79 7.16 -60.06
C PRO A 203 11.99 7.43 -61.56
N ALA A 204 12.10 8.73 -61.90
CA ALA A 204 12.36 9.11 -63.28
C ALA A 204 13.55 8.30 -63.79
N PRO A 205 13.48 7.75 -65.03
CA PRO A 205 14.59 6.99 -65.59
C PRO A 205 15.85 7.85 -65.52
N GLU A 206 16.91 7.25 -64.96
CA GLU A 206 18.21 7.93 -64.97
C GLU A 206 18.56 8.38 -66.40
N PRO A 207 18.99 9.63 -66.61
CA PRO A 207 19.34 10.07 -67.93
C PRO A 207 20.40 9.14 -68.53
N ASP A 208 20.11 8.58 -69.69
CA ASP A 208 20.97 7.61 -70.38
C ASP A 208 22.33 8.29 -70.63
N PRO A 209 23.42 7.76 -70.06
CA PRO A 209 24.77 8.36 -70.20
C PRO A 209 25.23 8.43 -71.63
N LEU A 210 24.57 7.77 -72.61
CA LEU A 210 24.87 7.78 -74.02
C LEU A 210 24.23 8.96 -74.75
N ASN A 211 23.35 9.78 -74.11
CA ASN A 211 22.69 10.91 -74.74
C ASN A 211 23.23 12.28 -74.26
N ALA A 212 24.49 12.30 -73.79
CA ALA A 212 25.14 13.49 -73.26
C ALA A 212 25.55 14.52 -74.34
N ASP A 213 25.31 14.22 -75.65
CA ASP A 213 25.68 15.08 -76.78
C ASP A 213 24.51 15.92 -77.30
N SER A 214 23.38 16.04 -76.62
CA SER A 214 22.30 16.96 -77.01
C SER A 214 22.64 18.36 -76.51
N GLU A 215 22.45 19.34 -77.39
CA GLU A 215 22.77 20.78 -77.24
C GLU A 215 22.16 21.50 -76.00
N ASP A 216 21.38 20.83 -75.18
CA ASP A 216 20.85 21.35 -73.92
C ASP A 216 21.87 21.33 -72.76
N ALA A 217 23.06 20.70 -72.91
CA ALA A 217 24.14 20.76 -71.91
C ALA A 217 24.76 22.16 -71.72
N ALA A 218 24.46 23.10 -72.59
CA ALA A 218 24.99 24.46 -72.52
C ALA A 218 24.28 25.38 -71.53
N LEU A 219 23.12 24.96 -70.95
CA LEU A 219 22.36 25.75 -69.97
C LEU A 219 22.66 25.43 -68.52
N LEU A 220 23.40 24.36 -68.26
CA LEU A 220 23.91 24.05 -66.92
C LEU A 220 25.31 24.66 -66.77
N GLN A 221 25.41 25.98 -66.60
CA GLN A 221 26.66 26.57 -66.11
C GLN A 221 26.97 25.97 -64.76
N PRO A 222 28.17 25.38 -64.55
CA PRO A 222 28.59 24.96 -63.25
C PRO A 222 28.61 26.18 -62.33
N LEU A 223 27.89 26.12 -61.23
CA LEU A 223 28.01 27.06 -60.13
C LEU A 223 29.49 27.26 -59.79
N PRO A 224 29.94 28.52 -59.57
CA PRO A 224 31.35 28.79 -59.32
C PRO A 224 31.84 27.91 -58.17
N ALA A 225 32.90 27.17 -58.45
CA ALA A 225 33.60 26.35 -57.45
C ALA A 225 34.16 27.28 -56.35
N GLY A 226 33.43 27.48 -55.28
CA GLY A 226 33.86 28.43 -54.26
C GLY A 226 33.16 28.33 -52.89
N GLU A 227 32.03 27.68 -52.80
CA GLU A 227 31.42 27.47 -51.47
C GLU A 227 31.23 25.98 -51.23
N THR A 228 32.28 25.34 -50.75
CA THR A 228 32.13 24.11 -50.01
C THR A 228 31.41 24.46 -48.74
N VAL A 229 30.05 24.19 -48.70
CA VAL A 229 29.33 24.12 -47.47
C VAL A 229 30.12 23.16 -46.55
N PRO A 230 30.67 23.61 -45.41
CA PRO A 230 31.45 22.76 -44.57
C PRO A 230 30.55 21.59 -44.17
N ARG A 231 30.91 20.40 -44.63
CA ARG A 231 30.23 19.18 -44.20
C ARG A 231 30.48 19.10 -42.70
N ALA A 232 29.46 19.48 -41.92
CA ALA A 232 29.52 19.53 -40.46
C ALA A 232 30.04 18.18 -40.00
N ASP A 233 31.14 18.20 -39.28
CA ASP A 233 31.77 17.00 -38.72
C ASP A 233 30.69 16.28 -37.90
N PRO A 234 30.42 15.00 -38.17
CA PRO A 234 29.42 14.22 -37.40
C PRO A 234 29.66 14.27 -35.89
N ALA A 235 30.88 14.50 -35.44
CA ALA A 235 31.25 14.69 -34.05
C ALA A 235 30.73 16.04 -33.49
N VAL A 236 30.77 17.11 -34.28
CA VAL A 236 30.27 18.45 -33.92
C VAL A 236 28.76 18.43 -33.86
N MET A 237 28.10 17.82 -34.83
CA MET A 237 26.62 17.65 -34.84
C MET A 237 26.11 16.85 -33.63
N ARG A 238 26.85 15.80 -33.22
CA ARG A 238 26.52 15.04 -32.00
C ARG A 238 26.71 15.87 -30.74
N ARG A 239 27.71 16.72 -30.69
CA ARG A 239 28.01 17.58 -29.56
C ARG A 239 26.97 18.68 -29.41
N GLU A 240 26.60 19.35 -30.50
CA GLU A 240 25.54 20.36 -30.53
C GLU A 240 24.17 19.75 -30.16
N ALA A 241 23.82 18.56 -30.67
CA ALA A 241 22.63 17.84 -30.31
C ALA A 241 22.61 17.46 -28.82
N ALA A 242 23.76 17.07 -28.25
CA ALA A 242 23.87 16.76 -26.82
C ALA A 242 23.75 18.03 -25.95
N GLU A 243 24.33 19.15 -26.38
CA GLU A 243 24.18 20.44 -25.68
C GLU A 243 22.77 21.00 -25.77
N GLU A 244 22.08 20.84 -26.91
CA GLU A 244 20.67 21.22 -27.07
C GLU A 244 19.75 20.38 -26.18
N VAL A 245 20.00 19.07 -26.09
CA VAL A 245 19.30 18.18 -25.16
C VAL A 245 19.56 18.59 -23.70
N ALA A 246 20.81 18.85 -23.33
CA ALA A 246 21.18 19.31 -22.00
C ALA A 246 20.54 20.66 -21.64
N ARG A 247 20.46 21.58 -22.61
CA ARG A 247 19.79 22.88 -22.46
C ARG A 247 18.28 22.72 -22.25
N ARG A 248 17.62 21.83 -22.98
CA ARG A 248 16.19 21.49 -22.81
C ARG A 248 15.92 20.83 -21.48
N PHE A 249 16.84 19.98 -20.99
CA PHE A 249 16.75 19.39 -19.65
C PHE A 249 16.92 20.43 -18.53
N SER A 250 17.72 21.46 -18.72
CA SER A 250 17.96 22.50 -17.70
C SER A 250 16.84 23.57 -17.64
N THR A 251 16.10 23.79 -18.72
CA THR A 251 15.07 24.82 -18.81
C THR A 251 13.64 24.29 -18.95
N GLY A 252 13.45 22.99 -19.13
CA GLY A 252 12.13 22.37 -19.30
C GLY A 252 11.52 21.89 -17.99
N THR A 253 10.23 21.58 -18.02
CA THR A 253 9.40 21.07 -16.92
C THR A 253 9.98 19.83 -16.20
N LEU A 254 10.83 19.04 -16.88
CA LEU A 254 11.57 17.91 -16.28
C LEU A 254 12.60 18.34 -15.23
N GLY A 255 13.13 19.55 -15.30
CA GLY A 255 14.01 20.11 -14.28
C GLY A 255 13.29 20.43 -12.97
N ARG A 256 12.00 20.79 -13.05
CA ARG A 256 11.16 21.04 -11.85
C ARG A 256 10.84 19.76 -11.11
N ASP A 257 10.55 18.67 -11.79
CA ASP A 257 10.25 17.38 -11.15
C ASP A 257 11.50 16.72 -10.56
N ALA A 258 12.68 16.95 -11.15
CA ALA A 258 13.95 16.52 -10.58
C ALA A 258 14.34 17.34 -9.35
N ALA A 259 14.08 18.66 -9.37
CA ALA A 259 14.31 19.54 -8.23
C ALA A 259 13.33 19.23 -7.08
N ALA A 260 12.07 18.91 -7.36
CA ALA A 260 11.07 18.49 -6.38
C ALA A 260 11.44 17.14 -5.73
N ARG A 261 11.98 16.18 -6.50
CA ARG A 261 12.49 14.91 -5.96
C ARG A 261 13.74 15.09 -5.12
N GLY A 262 14.64 15.99 -5.49
CA GLY A 262 15.80 16.35 -4.68
C GLY A 262 15.43 17.05 -3.36
N ALA A 263 14.38 17.89 -3.36
CA ALA A 263 13.87 18.55 -2.16
C ALA A 263 13.21 17.53 -1.21
N ASN A 264 12.43 16.57 -1.73
CA ASN A 264 11.83 15.52 -0.93
C ASN A 264 12.87 14.55 -0.34
N ALA A 265 13.93 14.21 -1.08
CA ALA A 265 15.03 13.41 -0.56
C ALA A 265 15.75 14.11 0.61
N LYS A 266 15.92 15.43 0.54
CA LYS A 266 16.55 16.22 1.59
C LYS A 266 15.67 16.40 2.83
N ILE A 267 14.34 16.41 2.67
CA ILE A 267 13.36 16.41 3.78
C ILE A 267 13.37 15.07 4.51
N ILE A 268 13.48 13.96 3.78
CA ILE A 268 13.59 12.62 4.37
C ILE A 268 14.91 12.48 5.15
N GLU A 269 16.01 13.02 4.65
CA GLU A 269 17.31 13.00 5.34
C GLU A 269 17.31 13.85 6.61
N LEU A 270 16.63 15.01 6.62
CA LEU A 270 16.47 15.87 7.79
C LEU A 270 15.55 15.26 8.85
N ASN A 271 14.53 14.50 8.48
CA ASN A 271 13.66 13.80 9.42
C ASN A 271 14.29 12.53 10.02
N ALA A 272 15.30 11.98 9.38
CA ALA A 272 16.06 10.83 9.92
C ALA A 272 17.16 11.23 10.93
N GLN A 273 17.44 12.53 11.09
CA GLN A 273 18.45 13.06 12.03
C GLN A 273 17.84 13.68 13.29
N ASN A 274 16.51 13.69 13.45
CA ASN A 274 15.78 14.04 14.66
C ASN A 274 15.11 12.81 15.27
#